data_eba68d22979bd50f837407e82d9aeb90
#
_entry.id   eba68d22979bd50f837407e82d9aeb90
#
_cell.length_a   1.000
_cell.length_b   1.000
_cell.length_c   1.000
_cell.angle_alpha   90.00
_cell.angle_beta   90.00
_cell.angle_gamma   90.00
#
_symmetry.space_group_name_H-M   'P 1'
#
loop_
_entity.id
_entity.type
_entity.pdbx_description
1 polymer ?
#
loop_
_entity_poly.entity_id
_entity_poly.type
_entity_poly.pdbx_seq_one_letter_code
_entity_poly.pdbx_strand_id
1 'polypeptide(L)'
;VVTPLPAIVLFRDLAPAENPVPLLQHTLWKKGTRLTRDPSGTPIRASEVTLGSAFHVIPEGLNELEDKLEQKAKAAVLLMRLKPEDLQVSPGREDWNYAGIGAYSKICTHVGCPVALYEQQTHHLLCPCHQSQFDITREAKVIFGPAKRPLPQLPITVDAEGYLVARSDFTEPVGPSFWERNT
;
A
#
# COMPACT_ATOMS: atom_id res chain seq x y z
N VAL A 1 31.95 -7.65 50.40
CA VAL A 1 32.34 -6.94 49.14
C VAL A 1 31.23 -7.16 48.14
N VAL A 2 30.39 -6.16 47.92
CA VAL A 2 29.36 -6.18 46.88
C VAL A 2 30.06 -5.84 45.57
N THR A 3 30.25 -6.82 44.71
CA THR A 3 30.66 -6.58 43.33
C THR A 3 29.52 -5.86 42.60
N PRO A 4 29.73 -4.64 42.11
CA PRO A 4 28.69 -4.01 41.30
C PRO A 4 28.51 -4.84 40.02
N LEU A 5 27.25 -5.22 39.75
CA LEU A 5 26.88 -5.76 38.45
C LEU A 5 27.34 -4.76 37.37
N PRO A 6 28.06 -5.21 36.36
CA PRO A 6 28.54 -4.27 35.33
C PRO A 6 27.33 -3.61 34.66
N ALA A 7 27.29 -2.27 34.72
CA ALA A 7 26.25 -1.46 34.08
C ALA A 7 26.05 -1.77 32.59
N ILE A 8 27.04 -2.38 31.96
CA ILE A 8 27.04 -2.84 30.56
C ILE A 8 25.95 -3.89 30.28
N VAL A 9 25.60 -4.76 31.25
CA VAL A 9 24.55 -5.79 31.06
C VAL A 9 23.15 -5.13 31.05
N LEU A 10 22.94 -4.12 31.89
CA LEU A 10 21.70 -3.35 31.93
C LEU A 10 21.44 -2.54 30.65
N PHE A 11 22.50 -1.98 30.04
CA PHE A 11 22.38 -1.24 28.78
C PHE A 11 22.16 -2.17 27.58
N ARG A 12 22.55 -3.43 27.65
CA ARG A 12 22.33 -4.40 26.58
C ARG A 12 20.85 -4.85 26.52
N ASP A 13 20.22 -4.95 27.69
CA ASP A 13 18.79 -5.29 27.80
C ASP A 13 17.87 -4.08 27.50
N LEU A 14 18.46 -2.86 27.52
CA LEU A 14 17.79 -1.62 27.14
C LEU A 14 18.16 -1.16 25.74
N ALA A 15 18.87 -1.97 24.95
CA ALA A 15 19.04 -1.66 23.53
C ALA A 15 17.65 -1.49 22.92
N PRO A 16 17.39 -0.36 22.23
CA PRO A 16 16.09 -0.17 21.60
C PRO A 16 15.79 -1.38 20.74
N ALA A 17 14.60 -1.95 20.93
CA ALA A 17 14.11 -2.99 20.05
C ALA A 17 14.33 -2.54 18.62
N GLU A 18 14.86 -3.40 17.78
CA GLU A 18 15.07 -3.10 16.36
C GLU A 18 13.83 -2.38 15.83
N ASN A 19 14.08 -1.26 15.19
CA ASN A 19 13.06 -0.34 14.72
C ASN A 19 11.90 -1.12 14.06
N PRO A 20 10.65 -1.07 14.57
CA PRO A 20 9.53 -1.81 13.98
C PRO A 20 9.14 -1.33 12.58
N VAL A 21 9.66 -0.20 12.11
CA VAL A 21 9.43 0.35 10.78
C VAL A 21 9.67 -0.67 9.67
N PRO A 22 10.73 -1.50 9.68
CA PRO A 22 10.91 -2.53 8.66
C PRO A 22 9.76 -3.53 8.57
N LEU A 23 9.13 -3.89 9.69
CA LEU A 23 8.02 -4.84 9.72
C LEU A 23 6.74 -4.29 9.09
N LEU A 24 6.50 -2.97 9.21
CA LEU A 24 5.36 -2.29 8.61
C LEU A 24 5.53 -2.04 7.11
N GLN A 25 6.76 -2.05 6.62
CA GLN A 25 7.08 -1.90 5.21
C GLN A 25 6.92 -3.22 4.44
N HIS A 26 6.97 -4.35 5.12
CA HIS A 26 6.89 -5.65 4.49
C HIS A 26 5.47 -6.17 4.45
N THR A 27 4.97 -6.36 3.24
CA THR A 27 3.70 -7.02 2.97
C THR A 27 3.95 -8.32 2.19
N LEU A 28 2.88 -8.99 1.77
CA LEU A 28 2.99 -10.18 0.92
C LEU A 28 3.34 -9.85 -0.54
N TRP A 29 3.36 -8.58 -0.92
CA TRP A 29 3.72 -8.18 -2.26
C TRP A 29 5.22 -8.40 -2.52
N LYS A 30 5.52 -9.04 -3.62
CA LYS A 30 6.89 -9.25 -4.12
C LYS A 30 6.88 -9.29 -5.64
N LYS A 31 8.05 -9.18 -6.25
CA LYS A 31 8.18 -9.21 -7.70
C LYS A 31 7.52 -10.47 -8.28
N GLY A 32 6.61 -10.26 -9.24
CA GLY A 32 5.88 -11.32 -9.93
C GLY A 32 4.59 -11.78 -9.25
N THR A 33 4.26 -11.28 -8.05
CA THR A 33 2.99 -11.61 -7.40
C THR A 33 1.83 -11.03 -8.19
N ARG A 34 0.89 -11.88 -8.61
CA ARG A 34 -0.31 -11.46 -9.35
C ARG A 34 -1.28 -10.71 -8.45
N LEU A 35 -1.92 -9.68 -9.02
CA LEU A 35 -3.03 -8.99 -8.41
C LEU A 35 -4.29 -9.79 -8.65
N THR A 36 -5.04 -10.08 -7.59
CA THR A 36 -6.23 -10.92 -7.64
C THR A 36 -7.44 -10.22 -7.05
N ARG A 37 -8.63 -10.58 -7.51
CA ARG A 37 -9.90 -10.07 -6.98
C ARG A 37 -10.16 -10.68 -5.60
N ASP A 38 -10.61 -9.87 -4.66
CA ASP A 38 -11.11 -10.35 -3.38
C ASP A 38 -12.65 -10.51 -3.45
N PRO A 39 -13.25 -11.61 -2.99
CA PRO A 39 -12.65 -12.77 -2.32
C PRO A 39 -12.28 -13.93 -3.27
N SER A 40 -12.55 -13.83 -4.56
CA SER A 40 -12.44 -14.98 -5.49
C SER A 40 -11.00 -15.49 -5.70
N GLY A 41 -9.99 -14.63 -5.47
CA GLY A 41 -8.61 -14.98 -5.78
C GLY A 41 -8.28 -15.05 -7.27
N THR A 42 -9.20 -14.60 -8.14
CA THR A 42 -9.03 -14.64 -9.59
C THR A 42 -8.02 -13.57 -10.05
N PRO A 43 -6.94 -13.94 -10.75
CA PRO A 43 -6.00 -12.98 -11.31
C PRO A 43 -6.66 -12.01 -12.29
N ILE A 44 -6.18 -10.78 -12.32
CA ILE A 44 -6.73 -9.69 -13.14
C ILE A 44 -5.80 -9.40 -14.32
N ARG A 45 -6.36 -9.43 -15.53
CA ARG A 45 -5.65 -8.98 -16.74
C ARG A 45 -5.73 -7.45 -16.86
N ALA A 46 -4.68 -6.83 -17.40
CA ALA A 46 -4.69 -5.41 -17.67
C ALA A 46 -5.87 -4.97 -18.56
N SER A 47 -6.27 -5.82 -19.52
CA SER A 47 -7.39 -5.58 -20.42
C SER A 47 -8.78 -5.55 -19.71
N GLU A 48 -8.89 -6.13 -18.51
CA GLU A 48 -10.13 -6.15 -17.74
C GLU A 48 -10.34 -4.88 -16.92
N VAL A 49 -9.29 -4.07 -16.74
CA VAL A 49 -9.35 -2.81 -16.00
C VAL A 49 -9.81 -1.71 -16.94
N THR A 50 -11.08 -1.36 -16.86
CA THR A 50 -11.67 -0.32 -17.70
C THR A 50 -11.39 1.08 -17.16
N LEU A 51 -11.43 2.07 -18.06
CA LEU A 51 -11.24 3.47 -17.69
C LEU A 51 -12.27 3.91 -16.64
N GLY A 52 -11.83 4.56 -15.58
CA GLY A 52 -12.69 5.04 -14.50
C GLY A 52 -13.10 3.95 -13.50
N SER A 53 -12.67 2.70 -13.66
CA SER A 53 -12.94 1.64 -12.70
C SER A 53 -12.04 1.72 -11.47
N ALA A 54 -12.53 1.21 -10.35
CA ALA A 54 -11.76 1.00 -9.13
C ALA A 54 -12.05 -0.39 -8.58
N PHE A 55 -11.01 -1.17 -8.34
CA PHE A 55 -11.10 -2.54 -7.83
C PHE A 55 -10.35 -2.69 -6.52
N HIS A 56 -10.91 -3.48 -5.61
CA HIS A 56 -10.19 -3.98 -4.46
C HIS A 56 -9.44 -5.25 -4.86
N VAL A 57 -8.13 -5.26 -4.70
CA VAL A 57 -7.27 -6.39 -5.05
C VAL A 57 -6.35 -6.79 -3.90
N ILE A 58 -5.97 -8.04 -3.91
CA ILE A 58 -5.10 -8.68 -2.91
C ILE A 58 -4.02 -9.49 -3.61
N PRO A 59 -2.89 -9.79 -2.93
CA PRO A 59 -1.89 -10.69 -3.47
C PRO A 59 -2.44 -12.09 -3.73
N GLU A 60 -1.99 -12.72 -4.80
CA GLU A 60 -2.29 -14.12 -5.09
C GLU A 60 -1.93 -15.01 -3.91
N GLY A 61 -2.81 -15.96 -3.57
CA GLY A 61 -2.64 -16.91 -2.48
C GLY A 61 -2.98 -16.37 -1.08
N LEU A 62 -3.28 -15.08 -0.93
CA LEU A 62 -3.56 -14.50 0.39
C LEU A 62 -4.77 -15.15 1.07
N ASN A 63 -5.84 -15.44 0.32
CA ASN A 63 -7.08 -16.01 0.88
C ASN A 63 -6.90 -17.44 1.41
N GLU A 64 -5.82 -18.11 1.07
CA GLU A 64 -5.47 -19.46 1.51
C GLU A 64 -4.73 -19.47 2.85
N LEU A 65 -4.29 -18.31 3.35
CA LEU A 65 -3.55 -18.18 4.59
C LEU A 65 -4.49 -18.23 5.82
N GLU A 66 -3.98 -18.77 6.92
CA GLU A 66 -4.68 -18.78 8.20
C GLU A 66 -4.85 -17.37 8.78
N ASP A 67 -3.83 -16.53 8.63
CA ASP A 67 -3.80 -15.13 9.09
C ASP A 67 -4.29 -14.12 8.03
N LYS A 68 -5.10 -14.57 7.08
CA LYS A 68 -5.52 -13.76 5.92
C LYS A 68 -6.12 -12.40 6.26
N LEU A 69 -6.82 -12.27 7.39
CA LEU A 69 -7.40 -11.00 7.81
C LEU A 69 -6.32 -9.98 8.20
N GLU A 70 -5.30 -10.43 8.91
CA GLU A 70 -4.15 -9.59 9.24
C GLU A 70 -3.37 -9.19 7.99
N GLN A 71 -3.14 -10.15 7.10
CA GLN A 71 -2.45 -9.88 5.84
C GLN A 71 -3.23 -8.93 4.92
N LYS A 72 -4.56 -9.04 4.86
CA LYS A 72 -5.41 -8.09 4.14
C LYS A 72 -5.30 -6.68 4.71
N ALA A 73 -5.19 -6.53 6.02
CA ALA A 73 -5.03 -5.23 6.67
C ALA A 73 -3.72 -4.52 6.27
N LYS A 74 -2.75 -5.22 5.74
CA LYS A 74 -1.47 -4.67 5.28
C LYS A 74 -1.36 -4.60 3.76
N ALA A 75 -1.87 -5.61 3.05
CA ALA A 75 -1.62 -5.83 1.64
C ALA A 75 -2.75 -5.41 0.69
N ALA A 76 -3.92 -5.01 1.23
CA ALA A 76 -5.04 -4.60 0.40
C ALA A 76 -4.71 -3.37 -0.46
N VAL A 77 -5.06 -3.44 -1.74
CA VAL A 77 -4.75 -2.45 -2.76
C VAL A 77 -6.01 -2.00 -3.49
N LEU A 78 -6.07 -0.74 -3.84
CA LEU A 78 -7.02 -0.19 -4.81
C LEU A 78 -6.33 -0.06 -6.16
N LEU A 79 -6.93 -0.68 -7.16
CA LEU A 79 -6.48 -0.68 -8.54
C LEU A 79 -7.45 0.14 -9.38
N MET A 80 -6.94 1.13 -10.13
CA MET A 80 -7.77 1.97 -10.97
C MET A 80 -7.06 2.36 -12.26
N ARG A 81 -7.84 2.72 -13.27
CA ARG A 81 -7.33 3.14 -14.56
C ARG A 81 -7.79 4.55 -14.89
N LEU A 82 -6.83 5.41 -15.14
CA LEU A 82 -7.00 6.77 -15.65
C LEU A 82 -6.42 6.84 -17.07
N LYS A 83 -6.74 7.92 -17.77
CA LYS A 83 -6.00 8.24 -19.00
C LYS A 83 -4.56 8.55 -18.64
N PRO A 84 -3.56 8.02 -19.35
CA PRO A 84 -2.14 8.28 -19.04
C PRO A 84 -1.78 9.76 -19.00
N GLU A 85 -2.41 10.58 -19.84
CA GLU A 85 -2.21 12.04 -19.88
C GLU A 85 -2.72 12.79 -18.64
N ASP A 86 -3.63 12.19 -17.86
CA ASP A 86 -4.12 12.77 -16.61
C ASP A 86 -3.17 12.51 -15.43
N LEU A 87 -2.21 11.62 -15.60
CA LEU A 87 -1.28 11.25 -14.54
C LEU A 87 -0.06 12.18 -14.51
N GLN A 88 0.19 12.77 -13.35
CA GLN A 88 1.41 13.53 -13.06
C GLN A 88 2.36 12.64 -12.29
N VAL A 89 3.34 12.09 -12.99
CA VAL A 89 4.26 11.09 -12.45
C VAL A 89 5.58 11.75 -12.06
N SER A 90 6.03 11.49 -10.83
CA SER A 90 7.31 11.98 -10.33
C SER A 90 8.49 11.26 -11.01
N PRO A 91 9.64 11.94 -11.16
CA PRO A 91 10.85 11.30 -11.67
C PRO A 91 11.21 10.03 -10.87
N GLY A 92 11.51 8.95 -11.59
CA GLY A 92 11.83 7.64 -11.00
C GLY A 92 10.62 6.75 -10.73
N ARG A 93 9.41 7.21 -11.04
CA ARG A 93 8.17 6.41 -10.92
C ARG A 93 7.47 6.16 -12.27
N GLU A 94 8.13 6.45 -13.37
CA GLU A 94 7.57 6.38 -14.72
C GLU A 94 7.05 4.97 -15.07
N ASP A 95 7.66 3.96 -14.49
CA ASP A 95 7.33 2.55 -14.70
C ASP A 95 6.53 1.91 -13.56
N TRP A 96 5.97 2.71 -12.64
CA TRP A 96 5.13 2.20 -11.55
C TRP A 96 3.67 2.00 -11.94
N ASN A 97 3.23 2.67 -13.00
CA ASN A 97 1.92 2.50 -13.63
C ASN A 97 2.04 1.64 -14.88
N TYR A 98 0.96 0.99 -15.27
CA TYR A 98 0.87 0.29 -16.54
C TYR A 98 -0.34 0.77 -17.34
N ALA A 99 -0.11 1.40 -18.49
CA ALA A 99 -1.17 1.89 -19.41
C ALA A 99 -2.26 2.71 -18.69
N GLY A 100 -1.88 3.60 -17.77
CA GLY A 100 -2.80 4.38 -16.94
C GLY A 100 -3.37 3.64 -15.74
N ILE A 101 -3.02 2.36 -15.55
CA ILE A 101 -3.42 1.57 -14.38
C ILE A 101 -2.43 1.84 -13.25
N GLY A 102 -2.94 2.30 -12.11
CA GLY A 102 -2.19 2.50 -10.89
C GLY A 102 -2.74 1.67 -9.74
N ALA A 103 -1.87 1.29 -8.82
CA ALA A 103 -2.19 0.49 -7.65
C ALA A 103 -1.72 1.20 -6.39
N TYR A 104 -2.63 1.44 -5.44
CA TYR A 104 -2.35 2.18 -4.22
C TYR A 104 -2.82 1.39 -3.01
N SER A 105 -2.09 1.51 -1.90
CA SER A 105 -2.54 0.93 -0.63
C SER A 105 -3.95 1.38 -0.31
N LYS A 106 -4.80 0.43 0.07
CA LYS A 106 -6.17 0.73 0.54
C LYS A 106 -6.21 1.27 1.96
N ILE A 107 -5.10 1.23 2.67
CA ILE A 107 -5.03 1.56 4.10
C ILE A 107 -4.70 3.04 4.27
N CYS A 108 -5.64 3.78 4.86
CA CYS A 108 -5.48 5.22 5.10
C CYS A 108 -4.28 5.50 6.01
N THR A 109 -3.47 6.46 5.60
CA THR A 109 -2.26 6.86 6.34
C THR A 109 -2.56 7.68 7.60
N HIS A 110 -3.83 8.01 7.87
CA HIS A 110 -4.23 8.66 9.12
C HIS A 110 -4.27 7.68 10.31
N VAL A 111 -5.23 6.74 10.32
CA VAL A 111 -5.42 5.77 11.41
C VAL A 111 -5.67 4.33 10.91
N GLY A 112 -5.45 4.07 9.64
CA GLY A 112 -5.53 2.71 9.09
C GLY A 112 -6.92 2.27 8.63
N CYS A 113 -7.89 3.17 8.52
CA CYS A 113 -9.19 2.83 7.95
C CYS A 113 -9.08 2.45 6.47
N PRO A 114 -9.90 1.52 5.98
CA PRO A 114 -9.95 1.23 4.55
C PRO A 114 -10.49 2.43 3.77
N VAL A 115 -9.75 2.88 2.77
CA VAL A 115 -10.24 3.85 1.78
C VAL A 115 -11.27 3.15 0.90
N ALA A 116 -12.47 3.70 0.77
CA ALA A 116 -13.60 2.98 0.20
C ALA A 116 -14.32 3.68 -0.94
N LEU A 117 -14.19 4.99 -1.06
CA LEU A 117 -14.94 5.79 -2.03
C LEU A 117 -14.01 6.37 -3.09
N TYR A 118 -14.41 6.22 -4.35
CA TYR A 118 -13.72 6.79 -5.49
C TYR A 118 -14.67 7.69 -6.30
N GLU A 119 -14.28 8.95 -6.45
CA GLU A 119 -14.98 9.92 -7.29
C GLU A 119 -14.29 9.98 -8.64
N GLN A 120 -14.98 9.49 -9.67
CA GLN A 120 -14.41 9.37 -11.02
C GLN A 120 -14.15 10.73 -11.70
N GLN A 121 -14.96 11.75 -11.40
CA GLN A 121 -14.86 13.05 -12.07
C GLN A 121 -13.61 13.82 -11.66
N THR A 122 -13.25 13.72 -10.38
CA THR A 122 -12.10 14.42 -9.79
C THR A 122 -10.88 13.51 -9.61
N HIS A 123 -11.05 12.21 -9.79
CA HIS A 123 -10.03 11.18 -9.50
C HIS A 123 -9.55 11.20 -8.04
N HIS A 124 -10.48 11.45 -7.11
CA HIS A 124 -10.19 11.47 -5.69
C HIS A 124 -10.63 10.18 -5.00
N LEU A 125 -9.77 9.66 -4.14
CA LEU A 125 -10.11 8.63 -3.16
C LEU A 125 -10.49 9.30 -1.84
N LEU A 126 -11.53 8.79 -1.19
CA LEU A 126 -12.02 9.28 0.09
C LEU A 126 -11.96 8.19 1.15
N CYS A 127 -11.33 8.50 2.28
CA CYS A 127 -11.41 7.70 3.49
C CYS A 127 -12.67 8.07 4.28
N PRO A 128 -13.59 7.12 4.54
CA PRO A 128 -14.87 7.45 5.17
C PRO A 128 -14.77 7.73 6.68
N CYS A 129 -13.66 7.35 7.35
CA CYS A 129 -13.53 7.51 8.78
C CYS A 129 -13.40 8.99 9.22
N HIS A 130 -12.49 9.74 8.61
CA HIS A 130 -12.19 11.13 8.97
C HIS A 130 -12.07 12.05 7.76
N GLN A 131 -12.61 11.61 6.60
CA GLN A 131 -12.74 12.42 5.39
C GLN A 131 -11.41 12.82 4.72
N SER A 132 -10.31 12.10 4.95
CA SER A 132 -9.08 12.32 4.19
C SER A 132 -9.32 12.03 2.72
N GLN A 133 -8.84 12.92 1.84
CA GLN A 133 -8.96 12.80 0.39
C GLN A 133 -7.58 12.75 -0.26
N PHE A 134 -7.48 11.91 -1.29
CA PHE A 134 -6.24 11.64 -1.99
C PHE A 134 -6.45 11.80 -3.49
N ASP A 135 -5.58 12.56 -4.15
CA ASP A 135 -5.63 12.80 -5.57
C ASP A 135 -4.80 11.76 -6.34
N ILE A 136 -5.46 10.89 -7.06
CA ILE A 136 -4.82 9.80 -7.81
C ILE A 136 -4.02 10.32 -9.01
N THR A 137 -4.39 11.45 -9.59
CA THR A 137 -3.63 12.05 -10.68
C THR A 137 -2.24 12.52 -10.24
N ARG A 138 -2.03 12.69 -8.93
CA ARG A 138 -0.79 13.14 -8.31
C ARG A 138 -0.28 12.13 -7.27
N GLU A 139 -0.23 10.86 -7.64
CA GLU A 139 0.34 9.77 -6.82
C GLU A 139 -0.30 9.66 -5.42
N ALA A 140 -1.64 9.77 -5.38
CA ALA A 140 -2.43 9.74 -4.14
C ALA A 140 -2.03 10.80 -3.11
N LYS A 141 -1.60 11.98 -3.57
CA LYS A 141 -1.30 13.11 -2.70
C LYS A 141 -2.51 13.48 -1.85
N VAL A 142 -2.28 13.74 -0.56
CA VAL A 142 -3.31 14.25 0.35
C VAL A 142 -3.72 15.66 -0.10
N ILE A 143 -5.02 15.88 -0.35
CA ILE A 143 -5.57 17.16 -0.72
C ILE A 143 -6.52 17.73 0.32
N PHE A 144 -7.02 16.88 1.22
CA PHE A 144 -7.92 17.28 2.31
C PHE A 144 -7.86 16.26 3.45
N GLY A 145 -8.15 16.71 4.67
CA GLY A 145 -8.30 15.85 5.85
C GLY A 145 -7.01 15.61 6.64
N PRO A 146 -7.10 14.76 7.68
CA PRO A 146 -6.05 14.62 8.68
C PRO A 146 -4.88 13.72 8.27
N ALA A 147 -4.96 12.98 7.16
CA ALA A 147 -3.84 12.15 6.70
C ALA A 147 -2.61 13.01 6.42
N LYS A 148 -1.43 12.53 6.85
CA LYS A 148 -0.16 13.27 6.73
C LYS A 148 0.68 12.87 5.52
N ARG A 149 0.44 11.68 4.98
CA ARG A 149 1.21 11.10 3.88
C ARG A 149 0.30 10.64 2.75
N PRO A 150 0.79 10.63 1.49
CA PRO A 150 0.09 9.97 0.39
C PRO A 150 -0.17 8.49 0.71
N LEU A 151 -1.14 7.88 0.03
CA LEU A 151 -1.25 6.43 0.02
C LEU A 151 -0.03 5.85 -0.72
N PRO A 152 0.69 4.89 -0.14
CA PRO A 152 1.79 4.23 -0.83
C PRO A 152 1.34 3.61 -2.15
N GLN A 153 2.14 3.78 -3.19
CA GLN A 153 1.91 3.17 -4.49
C GLN A 153 2.62 1.83 -4.58
N LEU A 154 1.93 0.82 -5.08
CA LEU A 154 2.51 -0.46 -5.45
C LEU A 154 2.97 -0.39 -6.92
N PRO A 155 4.28 -0.54 -7.22
CA PRO A 155 4.74 -0.62 -8.59
C PRO A 155 4.20 -1.88 -9.28
N ILE A 156 3.60 -1.72 -10.45
CA ILE A 156 2.98 -2.83 -11.19
C ILE A 156 3.48 -2.91 -12.64
N THR A 157 3.33 -4.07 -13.21
CA THR A 157 3.53 -4.36 -14.63
C THR A 157 2.61 -5.51 -15.04
N VAL A 158 2.84 -6.07 -16.22
CA VAL A 158 2.15 -7.27 -16.67
C VAL A 158 3.15 -8.42 -16.86
N ASP A 159 2.69 -9.65 -16.66
CA ASP A 159 3.44 -10.85 -17.01
C ASP A 159 3.27 -11.21 -18.50
N ALA A 160 3.92 -12.29 -18.94
CA ALA A 160 3.87 -12.76 -20.31
C ALA A 160 2.45 -13.12 -20.81
N GLU A 161 1.53 -13.40 -19.87
CA GLU A 161 0.14 -13.75 -20.16
C GLU A 161 -0.82 -12.54 -20.09
N GLY A 162 -0.30 -11.35 -19.77
CA GLY A 162 -1.07 -10.11 -19.65
C GLY A 162 -1.74 -9.90 -18.32
N TYR A 163 -1.43 -10.69 -17.29
CA TYR A 163 -1.91 -10.48 -15.93
C TYR A 163 -1.10 -9.39 -15.23
N LEU A 164 -1.79 -8.57 -14.43
CA LEU A 164 -1.15 -7.58 -13.60
C LEU A 164 -0.36 -8.25 -12.47
N VAL A 165 0.89 -7.84 -12.32
CA VAL A 165 1.80 -8.34 -11.29
C VAL A 165 2.50 -7.17 -10.60
N ALA A 166 2.87 -7.36 -9.33
CA ALA A 166 3.72 -6.41 -8.63
C ALA A 166 5.16 -6.46 -9.15
N ARG A 167 5.81 -5.32 -9.25
CA ARG A 167 7.25 -5.22 -9.55
C ARG A 167 8.11 -5.39 -8.30
N SER A 168 7.57 -5.01 -7.15
CA SER A 168 8.19 -5.10 -5.83
C SER A 168 7.11 -4.99 -4.76
N ASP A 169 7.50 -5.05 -3.49
CA ASP A 169 6.66 -4.58 -2.39
C ASP A 169 6.53 -3.05 -2.42
N PHE A 170 5.70 -2.49 -1.56
CA PHE A 170 5.66 -1.05 -1.33
C PHE A 170 7.04 -0.54 -0.91
N THR A 171 7.44 0.60 -1.43
CA THR A 171 8.70 1.26 -1.05
C THR A 171 8.53 2.19 0.15
N GLU A 172 7.29 2.46 0.53
CA GLU A 172 6.93 3.30 1.67
C GLU A 172 6.05 2.52 2.66
N PRO A 173 6.07 2.86 3.96
CA PRO A 173 5.26 2.18 4.96
C PRO A 173 3.77 2.28 4.67
N VAL A 174 3.06 1.16 4.78
CA VAL A 174 1.62 1.09 4.67
C VAL A 174 0.98 1.45 6.01
N GLY A 175 -0.10 2.23 5.98
CA GLY A 175 -0.89 2.57 7.15
C GLY A 175 -0.45 3.81 7.90
N PRO A 176 -0.83 3.93 9.18
CA PRO A 176 -0.71 5.17 9.94
C PRO A 176 0.73 5.59 10.23
N SER A 177 1.00 6.89 10.13
CA SER A 177 2.31 7.48 10.42
C SER A 177 2.68 7.46 11.91
N PHE A 178 1.70 7.28 12.82
CA PHE A 178 2.01 7.25 14.24
C PHE A 178 2.82 6.02 14.67
N TRP A 179 2.82 4.97 13.88
CA TRP A 179 3.66 3.80 14.12
C TRP A 179 5.16 4.10 13.95
N GLU A 180 5.49 5.17 13.25
CA GLU A 180 6.86 5.65 13.10
C GLU A 180 7.37 6.43 14.34
N ARG A 181 6.44 6.85 15.23
CA ARG A 181 6.77 7.72 16.37
C ARG A 181 7.08 6.97 17.66
N ASN A 182 6.94 5.67 17.67
CA ASN A 182 7.22 4.83 18.84
C ASN A 182 8.66 4.28 18.82
N THR A 183 9.58 5.05 18.22
CA THR A 183 11.02 4.76 18.18
C THR A 183 11.79 5.80 18.98
#